data_74c1acf3aa340f2fd48f13e1cfd94b6a
#
_entry.id   74c1acf3aa340f2fd48f13e1cfd94b6a
#
_cell.length_a   1.000
_cell.length_b   1.000
_cell.length_c   1.000
_cell.angle_alpha   90.00
_cell.angle_beta   90.00
_cell.angle_gamma   90.00
#
_symmetry.space_group_name_H-M   'P 1'
#
loop_
_entity.id
_entity.type
_entity.pdbx_description
1 polymer ?
#
loop_
_entity_poly.entity_id
_entity_poly.type
_entity_poly.pdbx_seq_one_letter_code
_entity_poly.pdbx_strand_id
1 'polypeptide(L)'
;MAQLIRLPGQQYDEESGLYYNRHRYYNPGQGRYITQDPIGLDGGWNPYMYPLNPVQGIDPLGLDAIQINYDYYPVNTGMGFNLPLGHGAVVTVDPKTGKTRYYEFGRYTDKKCGNVRRRPVPDLSMGKDGQPTKESLDALYKFTSEKYGHGSTVTPTYYSDTNYKSANEYAEDFSKKHDCYSLIGNNCKTFAHDAATAGGK
;
A
#
# COMPACT_ATOMS: atom_id res chain seq x y z
N MET A 1 -10.21 -9.54 -37.67
CA MET A 1 -9.40 -8.69 -36.77
C MET A 1 -9.07 -9.49 -35.53
N ALA A 2 -7.79 -9.67 -35.21
CA ALA A 2 -7.41 -10.30 -33.96
C ALA A 2 -7.73 -9.35 -32.80
N GLN A 3 -8.35 -9.87 -31.74
CA GLN A 3 -8.63 -9.07 -30.55
C GLN A 3 -7.31 -8.84 -29.78
N LEU A 4 -6.92 -7.59 -29.64
CA LEU A 4 -5.66 -7.21 -28.98
C LEU A 4 -5.81 -7.09 -27.45
N ILE A 5 -7.04 -6.93 -26.95
CA ILE A 5 -7.32 -6.84 -25.51
C ILE A 5 -7.24 -8.23 -24.87
N ARG A 6 -6.55 -8.34 -23.75
CA ARG A 6 -6.32 -9.56 -22.98
C ARG A 6 -6.86 -9.44 -21.55
N LEU A 7 -6.04 -9.63 -20.55
CA LEU A 7 -6.42 -9.35 -19.18
C LEU A 7 -6.59 -7.82 -18.99
N PRO A 8 -7.36 -7.39 -17.99
CA PRO A 8 -7.61 -5.96 -17.78
C PRO A 8 -6.32 -5.14 -17.71
N GLY A 9 -6.24 -4.09 -18.52
CA GLY A 9 -5.06 -3.23 -18.64
C GLY A 9 -3.97 -3.75 -19.60
N GLN A 10 -4.12 -4.94 -20.16
CA GLN A 10 -3.12 -5.54 -21.06
C GLN A 10 -3.49 -5.39 -22.53
N GLN A 11 -2.48 -5.15 -23.35
CA GLN A 11 -2.56 -5.14 -24.81
C GLN A 11 -1.63 -6.22 -25.38
N TYR A 12 -2.11 -6.96 -26.37
CA TYR A 12 -1.29 -7.93 -27.06
C TYR A 12 -0.32 -7.24 -28.02
N ASP A 13 0.94 -7.56 -27.87
CA ASP A 13 2.01 -7.16 -28.78
C ASP A 13 2.28 -8.30 -29.75
N GLU A 14 1.91 -8.12 -31.01
CA GLU A 14 2.05 -9.12 -32.06
C GLU A 14 3.50 -9.44 -32.43
N GLU A 15 4.43 -8.48 -32.25
CA GLU A 15 5.83 -8.66 -32.58
C GLU A 15 6.55 -9.56 -31.57
N SER A 16 6.26 -9.37 -30.29
CA SER A 16 6.91 -10.13 -29.21
C SER A 16 6.12 -11.35 -28.74
N GLY A 17 4.80 -11.40 -29.03
CA GLY A 17 3.88 -12.41 -28.50
C GLY A 17 3.58 -12.23 -27.01
N LEU A 18 3.97 -11.11 -26.44
CA LEU A 18 3.80 -10.76 -25.04
C LEU A 18 2.58 -9.86 -24.83
N TYR A 19 2.20 -9.65 -23.57
CA TYR A 19 1.11 -8.73 -23.20
C TYR A 19 1.71 -7.51 -22.52
N TYR A 20 1.64 -6.38 -23.22
CA TYR A 20 2.08 -5.09 -22.70
C TYR A 20 1.12 -4.58 -21.65
N ASN A 21 1.61 -4.33 -20.44
CA ASN A 21 0.88 -3.75 -19.33
C ASN A 21 1.65 -2.51 -18.83
N ARG A 22 1.50 -1.39 -19.53
CA ARG A 22 2.10 -0.08 -19.25
C ARG A 22 3.62 -0.07 -19.09
N HIS A 23 4.13 -0.56 -17.98
CA HIS A 23 5.57 -0.56 -17.67
C HIS A 23 6.19 -1.94 -17.69
N ARG A 24 5.37 -2.98 -17.90
CA ARG A 24 5.80 -4.37 -17.86
C ARG A 24 5.29 -5.16 -19.05
N TYR A 25 6.03 -6.18 -19.41
CA TYR A 25 5.59 -7.20 -20.35
C TYR A 25 5.23 -8.48 -19.61
N TYR A 26 4.01 -8.93 -19.79
CA TYR A 26 3.53 -10.18 -19.22
C TYR A 26 3.67 -11.30 -20.22
N ASN A 27 4.25 -12.44 -19.79
CA ASN A 27 4.36 -13.64 -20.61
C ASN A 27 3.24 -14.63 -20.22
N PRO A 28 2.23 -14.83 -21.09
CA PRO A 28 1.13 -15.73 -20.78
C PRO A 28 1.56 -17.19 -20.66
N GLY A 29 2.66 -17.59 -21.32
CA GLY A 29 3.20 -18.94 -21.25
C GLY A 29 3.90 -19.24 -19.91
N GLN A 30 4.35 -18.20 -19.21
CA GLN A 30 5.02 -18.31 -17.92
C GLN A 30 4.15 -17.84 -16.75
N GLY A 31 3.01 -17.20 -17.02
CA GLY A 31 2.10 -16.68 -15.98
C GLY A 31 2.70 -15.54 -15.16
N ARG A 32 3.68 -14.79 -15.68
CA ARG A 32 4.39 -13.75 -14.94
C ARG A 32 4.85 -12.60 -15.83
N TYR A 33 5.23 -11.50 -15.21
CA TYR A 33 5.97 -10.44 -15.89
C TYR A 33 7.39 -10.92 -16.24
N ILE A 34 7.94 -10.46 -17.37
CA ILE A 34 9.33 -10.74 -17.78
C ILE A 34 10.26 -9.57 -17.49
N THR A 35 9.71 -8.40 -17.18
CA THR A 35 10.43 -7.22 -16.71
C THR A 35 10.25 -7.08 -15.21
N GLN A 36 11.29 -6.61 -14.54
CA GLN A 36 11.21 -6.31 -13.11
C GLN A 36 10.17 -5.23 -12.85
N ASP A 37 9.60 -5.27 -11.66
CA ASP A 37 8.77 -4.18 -11.16
C ASP A 37 9.57 -2.88 -11.20
N PRO A 38 9.03 -1.77 -11.75
CA PRO A 38 9.69 -0.46 -11.73
C PRO A 38 10.06 0.02 -10.33
N ILE A 39 9.34 -0.45 -9.30
CA ILE A 39 9.63 -0.17 -7.88
C ILE A 39 10.50 -1.26 -7.23
N GLY A 40 10.96 -2.25 -8.00
CA GLY A 40 11.88 -3.29 -7.53
C GLY A 40 11.27 -4.17 -6.42
N LEU A 41 12.07 -4.44 -5.38
CA LEU A 41 11.63 -5.24 -4.22
C LEU A 41 10.64 -4.52 -3.30
N ASP A 42 10.42 -3.22 -3.50
CA ASP A 42 9.41 -2.46 -2.77
C ASP A 42 7.98 -2.88 -3.16
N GLY A 43 7.81 -3.47 -4.37
CA GLY A 43 6.57 -4.11 -4.83
C GLY A 43 6.37 -5.56 -4.34
N GLY A 44 7.29 -6.09 -3.52
CA GLY A 44 7.23 -7.47 -2.99
C GLY A 44 8.50 -8.28 -3.30
N TRP A 45 8.62 -9.44 -2.63
CA TRP A 45 9.79 -10.34 -2.77
C TRP A 45 9.96 -10.93 -4.18
N ASN A 46 8.90 -10.91 -4.99
CA ASN A 46 8.95 -11.39 -6.37
C ASN A 46 8.63 -10.25 -7.36
N PRO A 47 9.65 -9.57 -7.89
CA PRO A 47 9.47 -8.44 -8.80
C PRO A 47 8.86 -8.80 -10.16
N TYR A 48 8.60 -10.09 -10.40
CA TYR A 48 8.00 -10.60 -11.65
C TYR A 48 6.58 -11.13 -11.47
N MET A 49 6.00 -11.06 -10.25
CA MET A 49 4.69 -11.62 -9.97
C MET A 49 3.58 -10.86 -10.67
N TYR A 50 2.60 -11.59 -11.21
CA TYR A 50 1.29 -11.08 -11.62
C TYR A 50 0.25 -11.56 -10.61
N PRO A 51 -0.81 -10.79 -10.30
CA PRO A 51 -1.83 -11.19 -9.32
C PRO A 51 -2.37 -12.60 -9.57
N LEU A 52 -2.41 -13.43 -8.53
CA LEU A 52 -2.83 -14.84 -8.60
C LEU A 52 -4.30 -15.01 -9.01
N ASN A 53 -5.12 -13.98 -8.84
CA ASN A 53 -6.52 -13.98 -9.25
C ASN A 53 -6.84 -12.76 -10.12
N PRO A 54 -6.66 -12.86 -11.45
CA PRO A 54 -6.87 -11.74 -12.37
C PRO A 54 -8.34 -11.33 -12.55
N VAL A 55 -9.29 -12.08 -11.97
CA VAL A 55 -10.72 -11.77 -12.01
C VAL A 55 -11.13 -10.89 -10.82
N GLN A 56 -10.48 -11.05 -9.69
CA GLN A 56 -10.74 -10.29 -8.45
C GLN A 56 -9.61 -9.33 -8.09
N GLY A 57 -8.38 -9.66 -8.47
CA GLY A 57 -7.17 -8.85 -8.29
C GLY A 57 -6.73 -8.28 -9.63
N ILE A 58 -7.38 -7.23 -10.09
CA ILE A 58 -6.90 -6.44 -11.22
C ILE A 58 -5.89 -5.45 -10.63
N ASP A 59 -4.65 -5.49 -11.13
CA ASP A 59 -3.69 -4.40 -10.94
C ASP A 59 -3.70 -3.48 -12.19
N PRO A 60 -4.65 -2.57 -12.32
CA PRO A 60 -4.68 -1.64 -13.46
C PRO A 60 -3.57 -0.60 -13.36
N LEU A 61 -2.94 -0.43 -12.20
CA LEU A 61 -2.12 0.75 -11.89
C LEU A 61 -0.88 0.45 -11.03
N GLY A 62 -0.76 -0.75 -10.43
CA GLY A 62 0.41 -1.13 -9.64
C GLY A 62 0.59 -0.43 -8.30
N LEU A 63 -0.43 0.29 -7.77
CA LEU A 63 -0.34 0.99 -6.48
C LEU A 63 -1.72 1.08 -5.82
N ASP A 64 -2.12 0.03 -5.09
CA ASP A 64 -3.39 0.02 -4.36
C ASP A 64 -3.23 0.37 -2.87
N ALA A 65 -2.04 0.18 -2.31
CA ALA A 65 -1.74 0.53 -0.93
C ALA A 65 -0.29 0.96 -0.74
N ILE A 66 -0.09 1.91 0.15
CA ILE A 66 1.23 2.42 0.56
C ILE A 66 1.35 2.24 2.07
N GLN A 67 2.25 1.40 2.51
CA GLN A 67 2.62 1.38 3.92
C GLN A 67 3.56 2.57 4.20
N ILE A 68 3.19 3.38 5.16
CA ILE A 68 3.97 4.51 5.63
C ILE A 68 4.73 4.08 6.89
N ASN A 69 6.05 4.07 6.83
CA ASN A 69 6.89 3.83 7.98
C ASN A 69 7.49 5.17 8.43
N TYR A 70 7.23 5.55 9.67
CA TYR A 70 7.84 6.72 10.30
C TYR A 70 9.06 6.26 11.06
N ASP A 71 10.25 6.52 10.51
CA ASP A 71 11.49 6.21 11.15
C ASP A 71 11.68 7.14 12.35
N TYR A 72 12.19 6.59 13.46
CA TYR A 72 12.45 7.36 14.69
C TYR A 72 11.22 8.01 15.35
N TYR A 73 10.00 7.57 15.01
CA TYR A 73 8.80 8.05 15.69
C TYR A 73 8.89 7.84 17.21
N PRO A 74 8.66 8.89 18.03
CA PRO A 74 8.81 8.82 19.47
C PRO A 74 7.65 8.05 20.11
N VAL A 75 7.93 6.85 20.60
CA VAL A 75 6.95 6.01 21.32
C VAL A 75 7.12 6.20 22.81
N ASN A 76 6.03 6.57 23.50
CA ASN A 76 6.00 6.67 24.95
C ASN A 76 6.05 5.27 25.57
N THR A 77 7.10 5.02 26.36
CA THR A 77 7.32 3.72 27.02
C THR A 77 6.55 3.53 28.31
N GLY A 78 5.93 4.61 28.82
CA GLY A 78 5.31 4.62 30.16
C GLY A 78 6.31 4.82 31.30
N MET A 79 7.61 4.94 31.00
CA MET A 79 8.68 5.14 31.99
C MET A 79 9.13 6.61 32.08
N GLY A 80 8.36 7.55 31.55
CA GLY A 80 8.66 8.98 31.58
C GLY A 80 9.59 9.46 30.46
N PHE A 81 9.97 8.62 29.52
CA PHE A 81 10.75 8.98 28.35
C PHE A 81 10.22 8.30 27.09
N ASN A 82 10.51 8.91 25.93
CA ASN A 82 10.16 8.37 24.62
C ASN A 82 11.35 7.67 23.99
N LEU A 83 11.10 6.53 23.33
CA LEU A 83 12.09 5.84 22.50
C LEU A 83 11.75 6.01 21.01
N PRO A 84 12.75 6.17 20.14
CA PRO A 84 12.55 6.31 18.69
C PRO A 84 12.33 4.93 18.03
N LEU A 85 11.22 4.28 18.38
CA LEU A 85 10.93 2.91 17.93
C LEU A 85 10.27 2.86 16.53
N GLY A 86 9.89 4.02 16.00
CA GLY A 86 9.17 4.13 14.75
C GLY A 86 7.67 3.84 14.89
N HIS A 87 6.92 4.14 13.83
CA HIS A 87 5.48 3.93 13.75
C HIS A 87 5.10 3.48 12.33
N GLY A 88 3.98 2.79 12.18
CA GLY A 88 3.48 2.32 10.88
C GLY A 88 2.03 2.72 10.65
N ALA A 89 1.73 3.07 9.42
CA ALA A 89 0.38 3.37 8.95
C ALA A 89 0.22 2.85 7.52
N VAL A 90 -1.01 2.77 7.03
CA VAL A 90 -1.31 2.42 5.65
C VAL A 90 -2.16 3.51 5.00
N VAL A 91 -1.81 3.85 3.77
CA VAL A 91 -2.61 4.67 2.86
C VAL A 91 -3.14 3.77 1.76
N THR A 92 -4.44 3.68 1.63
CA THR A 92 -5.08 3.03 0.48
C THR A 92 -5.41 4.07 -0.56
N VAL A 93 -5.27 3.71 -1.83
CA VAL A 93 -5.45 4.62 -2.96
C VAL A 93 -6.50 4.04 -3.90
N ASP A 94 -7.55 4.79 -4.19
CA ASP A 94 -8.45 4.44 -5.30
C ASP A 94 -7.73 4.75 -6.62
N PRO A 95 -7.36 3.75 -7.40
CA PRO A 95 -6.56 3.94 -8.60
C PRO A 95 -7.26 4.74 -9.71
N LYS A 96 -8.58 4.82 -9.66
CA LYS A 96 -9.35 5.57 -10.67
C LYS A 96 -9.43 7.05 -10.36
N THR A 97 -9.45 7.40 -9.09
CA THR A 97 -9.75 8.77 -8.64
C THR A 97 -8.61 9.43 -7.89
N GLY A 98 -7.61 8.66 -7.47
CA GLY A 98 -6.53 9.13 -6.58
C GLY A 98 -6.98 9.38 -5.14
N LYS A 99 -8.25 9.06 -4.80
CA LYS A 99 -8.75 9.23 -3.44
C LYS A 99 -8.02 8.33 -2.47
N THR A 100 -7.62 8.90 -1.34
CA THR A 100 -6.84 8.24 -0.32
C THR A 100 -7.62 8.01 0.95
N ARG A 101 -7.24 6.96 1.69
CA ARG A 101 -7.64 6.75 3.08
C ARG A 101 -6.41 6.34 3.88
N TYR A 102 -6.23 6.99 5.01
CA TYR A 102 -5.12 6.72 5.92
C TYR A 102 -5.63 6.05 7.19
N TYR A 103 -5.00 4.95 7.56
CA TYR A 103 -5.29 4.20 8.77
C TYR A 103 -4.02 3.96 9.57
N GLU A 104 -4.12 4.13 10.88
CA GLU A 104 -3.05 3.82 11.83
C GLU A 104 -3.60 3.07 13.03
N PHE A 105 -2.84 2.13 13.58
CA PHE A 105 -3.19 1.38 14.77
C PHE A 105 -2.22 1.71 15.92
N GLY A 106 -2.76 1.95 17.11
CA GLY A 106 -1.93 2.27 18.26
C GLY A 106 -2.70 2.42 19.56
N ARG A 107 -1.96 2.60 20.63
CA ARG A 107 -2.52 2.94 21.95
C ARG A 107 -2.66 4.44 22.08
N TYR A 108 -3.82 4.96 21.69
CA TYR A 108 -4.12 6.39 21.73
C TYR A 108 -5.00 6.81 22.93
N THR A 109 -5.40 5.85 23.73
CA THR A 109 -6.19 6.03 24.94
C THR A 109 -5.54 5.25 26.07
N ASP A 110 -5.88 5.54 27.33
CA ASP A 110 -5.33 4.84 28.53
C ASP A 110 -5.74 3.36 28.63
N LYS A 111 -6.43 2.84 27.62
CA LYS A 111 -6.83 1.45 27.55
C LYS A 111 -5.67 0.58 27.07
N LYS A 112 -5.53 -0.61 27.65
CA LYS A 112 -4.52 -1.61 27.26
C LYS A 112 -4.64 -2.08 25.82
N CYS A 113 -5.84 -1.98 25.24
CA CYS A 113 -6.11 -2.37 23.85
C CYS A 113 -5.87 -1.20 22.92
N GLY A 114 -5.27 -1.48 21.75
CA GLY A 114 -5.10 -0.53 20.68
C GLY A 114 -6.42 -0.22 19.97
N ASN A 115 -6.44 0.87 19.22
CA ASN A 115 -7.52 1.19 18.31
C ASN A 115 -7.00 1.70 16.98
N VAL A 116 -7.78 1.45 15.93
CA VAL A 116 -7.49 2.01 14.59
C VAL A 116 -8.04 3.43 14.54
N ARG A 117 -7.24 4.34 14.00
CA ARG A 117 -7.66 5.70 13.66
C ARG A 117 -7.65 5.88 12.16
N ARG A 118 -8.73 6.41 11.63
CA ARG A 118 -8.79 6.95 10.28
C ARG A 118 -8.55 8.45 10.34
N ARG A 119 -7.60 8.94 9.54
CA ARG A 119 -7.23 10.36 9.53
C ARG A 119 -7.27 10.93 8.12
N PRO A 120 -7.60 12.22 7.95
CA PRO A 120 -7.58 12.87 6.65
C PRO A 120 -6.14 13.03 6.16
N VAL A 121 -5.92 12.71 4.89
CA VAL A 121 -4.68 12.96 4.15
C VAL A 121 -5.01 13.53 2.78
N PRO A 122 -4.08 14.21 2.09
CA PRO A 122 -4.29 14.67 0.74
C PRO A 122 -4.59 13.53 -0.21
N ASP A 123 -5.53 13.73 -1.13
CA ASP A 123 -5.73 12.84 -2.28
C ASP A 123 -4.54 12.95 -3.24
N LEU A 124 -4.28 11.89 -3.99
CA LEU A 124 -3.20 11.87 -4.97
C LEU A 124 -3.68 12.37 -6.33
N SER A 125 -2.84 13.15 -6.98
CA SER A 125 -3.05 13.51 -8.38
C SER A 125 -2.56 12.38 -9.27
N MET A 126 -3.43 11.89 -10.16
CA MET A 126 -3.11 10.80 -11.06
C MET A 126 -2.57 11.35 -12.38
N GLY A 127 -1.44 10.82 -12.83
CA GLY A 127 -0.87 11.13 -14.13
C GLY A 127 -1.67 10.50 -15.28
N LYS A 128 -1.31 10.85 -16.51
CA LYS A 128 -1.91 10.28 -17.73
C LYS A 128 -1.68 8.77 -17.86
N ASP A 129 -0.63 8.28 -17.22
CA ASP A 129 -0.27 6.86 -17.09
C ASP A 129 -1.10 6.14 -16.02
N GLY A 130 -1.92 6.90 -15.28
CA GLY A 130 -2.76 6.40 -14.19
C GLY A 130 -1.96 6.09 -12.92
N GLN A 131 -0.72 6.54 -12.82
CA GLN A 131 0.06 6.48 -11.59
C GLN A 131 -0.06 7.78 -10.82
N PRO A 132 0.06 7.77 -9.49
CA PRO A 132 0.20 8.99 -8.73
C PRO A 132 1.42 9.81 -9.21
N THR A 133 1.23 11.10 -9.34
CA THR A 133 2.37 11.97 -9.69
C THR A 133 3.36 12.04 -8.52
N LYS A 134 4.64 12.16 -8.85
CA LYS A 134 5.69 12.28 -7.84
C LYS A 134 5.42 13.43 -6.88
N GLU A 135 4.99 14.58 -7.40
CA GLU A 135 4.68 15.77 -6.61
C GLU A 135 3.58 15.50 -5.59
N SER A 136 2.54 14.72 -5.96
CA SER A 136 1.45 14.39 -5.04
C SER A 136 1.88 13.37 -3.98
N LEU A 137 2.77 12.43 -4.31
CA LEU A 137 3.37 11.50 -3.36
C LEU A 137 4.27 12.25 -2.36
N ASP A 138 5.15 13.13 -2.86
CA ASP A 138 6.02 13.93 -2.00
C ASP A 138 5.20 14.82 -1.05
N ALA A 139 4.09 15.40 -1.53
CA ALA A 139 3.16 16.18 -0.72
C ALA A 139 2.48 15.32 0.36
N LEU A 140 2.05 14.10 0.01
CA LEU A 140 1.47 13.14 0.95
C LEU A 140 2.48 12.78 2.06
N TYR A 141 3.72 12.45 1.70
CA TYR A 141 4.74 12.05 2.68
C TYR A 141 5.12 13.21 3.59
N LYS A 142 5.29 14.40 3.04
CA LYS A 142 5.53 15.61 3.83
C LYS A 142 4.38 15.87 4.80
N PHE A 143 3.14 15.85 4.31
CA PHE A 143 1.95 16.06 5.14
C PHE A 143 1.87 15.04 6.29
N THR A 144 2.04 13.75 5.97
CA THR A 144 1.94 12.68 6.99
C THR A 144 3.07 12.74 7.99
N SER A 145 4.30 13.07 7.57
CA SER A 145 5.44 13.31 8.46
C SER A 145 5.14 14.44 9.47
N GLU A 146 4.72 15.60 8.96
CA GLU A 146 4.47 16.78 9.79
C GLU A 146 3.27 16.61 10.73
N LYS A 147 2.16 16.05 10.21
CA LYS A 147 0.89 15.97 10.97
C LYS A 147 0.81 14.76 11.90
N TYR A 148 1.35 13.62 11.49
CA TYR A 148 1.16 12.34 12.17
C TYR A 148 2.47 11.69 12.61
N GLY A 149 3.55 11.99 11.92
CA GLY A 149 4.88 11.42 12.13
C GLY A 149 5.77 12.19 13.10
N HIS A 150 5.31 13.28 13.72
CA HIS A 150 6.15 14.15 14.57
C HIS A 150 7.42 14.65 13.86
N GLY A 151 7.35 14.88 12.53
CA GLY A 151 8.52 15.27 11.74
C GLY A 151 9.49 14.13 11.41
N SER A 152 9.12 12.88 11.71
CA SER A 152 9.94 11.71 11.38
C SER A 152 10.07 11.54 9.87
N THR A 153 11.21 11.01 9.44
CA THR A 153 11.39 10.57 8.06
C THR A 153 10.36 9.51 7.70
N VAL A 154 9.75 9.65 6.53
CA VAL A 154 8.81 8.68 5.98
C VAL A 154 9.55 7.77 5.01
N THR A 155 9.50 6.47 5.27
CA THR A 155 9.97 5.42 4.35
C THR A 155 8.74 4.68 3.83
N PRO A 156 8.30 4.94 2.58
CA PRO A 156 7.14 4.26 2.01
C PRO A 156 7.50 2.84 1.54
N THR A 157 6.55 1.92 1.66
CA THR A 157 6.59 0.62 1.00
C THR A 157 5.31 0.48 0.18
N TYR A 158 5.45 0.20 -1.10
CA TYR A 158 4.36 0.12 -2.05
C TYR A 158 3.88 -1.33 -2.20
N TYR A 159 2.57 -1.51 -2.31
CA TYR A 159 1.96 -2.80 -2.53
C TYR A 159 1.06 -2.72 -3.76
N SER A 160 1.43 -3.47 -4.79
CA SER A 160 0.75 -3.53 -6.08
C SER A 160 -0.23 -4.70 -6.21
N ASP A 161 -0.09 -5.70 -5.35
CA ASP A 161 -0.84 -6.95 -5.43
C ASP A 161 -2.08 -6.96 -4.53
N THR A 162 -2.47 -5.79 -4.03
CA THR A 162 -3.60 -5.62 -3.13
C THR A 162 -4.75 -4.90 -3.79
N ASN A 163 -5.96 -5.21 -3.34
CA ASN A 163 -7.13 -4.44 -3.70
C ASN A 163 -7.38 -3.38 -2.61
N TYR A 164 -7.37 -2.10 -2.97
CA TYR A 164 -7.60 -1.00 -2.02
C TYR A 164 -8.92 -1.14 -1.23
N LYS A 165 -9.94 -1.79 -1.81
CA LYS A 165 -11.21 -2.07 -1.11
C LYS A 165 -11.00 -3.10 -0.01
N SER A 166 -10.30 -4.20 -0.30
CA SER A 166 -9.97 -5.22 0.69
C SER A 166 -9.08 -4.66 1.81
N ALA A 167 -8.14 -3.79 1.46
CA ALA A 167 -7.31 -3.09 2.44
C ALA A 167 -8.16 -2.19 3.35
N ASN A 168 -9.13 -1.46 2.79
CA ASN A 168 -10.08 -0.66 3.57
C ASN A 168 -10.95 -1.53 4.48
N GLU A 169 -11.53 -2.62 3.92
CA GLU A 169 -12.37 -3.57 4.67
C GLU A 169 -11.59 -4.19 5.83
N TYR A 170 -10.35 -4.63 5.58
CA TYR A 170 -9.49 -5.13 6.65
C TYR A 170 -9.30 -4.11 7.77
N ALA A 171 -8.93 -2.87 7.43
CA ALA A 171 -8.69 -1.82 8.41
C ALA A 171 -9.96 -1.45 9.21
N GLU A 172 -11.11 -1.41 8.54
CA GLU A 172 -12.41 -1.13 9.16
C GLU A 172 -12.89 -2.29 10.04
N ASP A 173 -12.69 -3.55 9.62
CA ASP A 173 -13.03 -4.73 10.41
C ASP A 173 -12.08 -4.91 11.60
N PHE A 174 -10.78 -4.65 11.40
CA PHE A 174 -9.82 -4.65 12.50
C PHE A 174 -10.19 -3.60 13.57
N SER A 175 -10.73 -2.47 13.17
CA SER A 175 -11.18 -1.43 14.10
C SER A 175 -12.34 -1.87 15.01
N LYS A 176 -13.13 -2.85 14.58
CA LYS A 176 -14.24 -3.43 15.35
C LYS A 176 -13.78 -4.52 16.33
N LYS A 177 -12.62 -5.13 16.04
CA LYS A 177 -11.98 -6.10 16.92
C LYS A 177 -11.19 -5.32 17.97
N HIS A 178 -11.55 -5.42 19.24
CA HIS A 178 -10.82 -4.77 20.33
C HIS A 178 -9.51 -5.53 20.63
N ASP A 179 -8.63 -5.63 19.63
CA ASP A 179 -7.38 -6.36 19.75
C ASP A 179 -6.40 -5.61 20.64
N CYS A 180 -5.73 -6.35 21.53
CA CYS A 180 -4.74 -5.76 22.40
C CYS A 180 -3.46 -5.44 21.64
N TYR A 181 -2.97 -4.21 21.80
CA TYR A 181 -1.71 -3.77 21.26
C TYR A 181 -0.54 -4.45 21.98
N SER A 182 0.38 -5.00 21.22
CA SER A 182 1.63 -5.59 21.72
C SER A 182 2.81 -5.04 20.91
N LEU A 183 3.90 -4.70 21.59
CA LEU A 183 5.11 -4.26 20.90
C LEU A 183 5.73 -5.36 20.04
N ILE A 184 5.46 -6.63 20.39
CA ILE A 184 5.90 -7.80 19.64
C ILE A 184 4.64 -8.49 19.11
N GLY A 185 4.46 -8.48 17.80
CA GLY A 185 3.35 -9.14 17.11
C GLY A 185 2.24 -8.18 16.68
N ASN A 186 1.28 -7.85 17.54
CA ASN A 186 0.13 -7.02 17.16
C ASN A 186 0.41 -5.53 17.43
N ASN A 187 1.05 -4.85 16.49
CA ASN A 187 1.45 -3.45 16.60
C ASN A 187 1.10 -2.66 15.32
N CYS A 188 1.48 -1.38 15.31
CA CYS A 188 1.20 -0.49 14.19
C CYS A 188 1.83 -0.95 12.86
N LYS A 189 3.02 -1.53 12.88
CA LYS A 189 3.71 -1.99 11.66
C LYS A 189 3.10 -3.27 11.12
N THR A 190 2.77 -4.24 11.99
CA THR A 190 2.06 -5.46 11.57
C THR A 190 0.66 -5.13 11.04
N PHE A 191 -0.09 -4.28 11.72
CA PHE A 191 -1.38 -3.81 11.22
C PHE A 191 -1.26 -3.15 9.83
N ALA A 192 -0.29 -2.24 9.67
CA ALA A 192 -0.10 -1.54 8.40
C ALA A 192 0.28 -2.49 7.26
N HIS A 193 1.14 -3.46 7.55
CA HIS A 193 1.53 -4.50 6.61
C HIS A 193 0.34 -5.40 6.23
N ASP A 194 -0.39 -5.91 7.23
CA ASP A 194 -1.51 -6.82 7.01
C ASP A 194 -2.65 -6.13 6.25
N ALA A 195 -2.93 -4.86 6.57
CA ALA A 195 -3.88 -4.06 5.82
C ALA A 195 -3.42 -3.81 4.38
N ALA A 196 -2.14 -3.48 4.19
CA ALA A 196 -1.58 -3.25 2.87
C ALA A 196 -1.54 -4.52 2.01
N THR A 197 -1.47 -5.70 2.61
CA THR A 197 -1.46 -7.01 1.91
C THR A 197 -2.83 -7.69 1.88
N ALA A 198 -3.86 -7.09 2.49
CA ALA A 198 -5.20 -7.65 2.50
C ALA A 198 -5.80 -7.73 1.09
N GLY A 199 -6.20 -8.91 0.67
CA GLY A 199 -6.74 -9.17 -0.67
C GLY A 199 -5.72 -9.73 -1.66
N GLY A 200 -4.44 -9.79 -1.29
CA GLY A 200 -3.37 -10.43 -2.07
C GLY A 200 -3.07 -11.89 -1.65
N LYS A 201 -3.94 -12.49 -0.84
CA LYS A 201 -3.82 -13.90 -0.42
C LYS A 201 -4.88 -14.75 -1.08
#